data_c666d994cd256416088dc3aecc5dd936
#
_entry.id   c666d994cd256416088dc3aecc5dd936
#
_cell.length_a   1.000
_cell.length_b   1.000
_cell.length_c   1.000
_cell.angle_alpha   90.00
_cell.angle_beta   90.00
_cell.angle_gamma   90.00
#
_symmetry.space_group_name_H-M   'P 1'
#
loop_
_entity.id
_entity.type
_entity.pdbx_description
1 polymer ?
#
loop_
_entity_poly.entity_id
_entity_poly.type
_entity_poly.pdbx_seq_one_letter_code
_entity_poly.pdbx_strand_id
1 'polypeptide(L)'
;PGIDKERYGFRADYRQTLVRFLSIILTETETRVLLIPHVMSPRGASESDLQMSEWLKEEFSGEFEGRIKISPTDLDQCEVKWVISNMDWFCGTRMHATIAALSTNVPTATIAYSDKAIGVFETCGQGGEVFDPRSLEVDPIVEGLMDSYRRRNEIRGGLTDALRAVKERAGSQMDEIAAIIESLGGR
;
A
#
# COMPACT_ATOMS: atom_id res chain seq x y z
N PRO A 1 14.64 12.79 4.42
CA PRO A 1 14.46 11.38 4.10
C PRO A 1 13.30 11.23 3.13
N GLY A 2 13.44 10.41 2.12
CA GLY A 2 12.45 10.20 1.07
C GLY A 2 13.03 9.27 0.01
N ILE A 3 12.18 8.69 -0.83
CA ILE A 3 12.62 7.90 -1.96
C ILE A 3 13.41 8.83 -2.89
N ASP A 4 14.64 8.46 -3.19
CA ASP A 4 15.55 9.25 -4.02
C ASP A 4 15.03 9.26 -5.48
N LYS A 5 14.56 10.43 -5.92
CA LYS A 5 13.98 10.64 -7.26
C LYS A 5 14.97 10.24 -8.37
N GLU A 6 16.24 10.63 -8.22
CA GLU A 6 17.26 10.35 -9.23
C GLU A 6 17.61 8.86 -9.28
N ARG A 7 17.74 8.20 -8.12
CA ARG A 7 18.08 6.79 -8.01
C ARG A 7 17.06 5.86 -8.69
N TYR A 8 15.78 6.23 -8.66
CA TYR A 8 14.69 5.39 -9.20
C TYR A 8 14.10 5.91 -10.50
N GLY A 9 14.62 7.01 -11.04
CA GLY A 9 14.16 7.58 -12.31
C GLY A 9 12.73 8.13 -12.24
N PHE A 10 12.32 8.65 -11.10
CA PHE A 10 10.96 9.17 -10.92
C PHE A 10 10.79 10.51 -11.65
N ARG A 11 9.67 10.65 -12.35
CA ARG A 11 9.18 11.94 -12.87
C ARG A 11 8.46 12.69 -11.76
N ALA A 12 7.56 12.02 -11.05
CA ALA A 12 6.86 12.61 -9.91
C ALA A 12 7.77 12.76 -8.70
N ASP A 13 7.66 13.89 -8.00
CA ASP A 13 8.23 14.05 -6.67
C ASP A 13 7.35 13.32 -5.64
N TYR A 14 7.92 12.33 -4.99
CA TYR A 14 7.19 11.47 -4.06
C TYR A 14 6.66 12.23 -2.83
N ARG A 15 7.43 13.15 -2.29
CA ARG A 15 7.00 13.98 -1.16
C ARG A 15 5.87 14.92 -1.55
N GLN A 16 6.04 15.60 -2.67
CA GLN A 16 5.02 16.50 -3.21
C GLN A 16 3.73 15.74 -3.50
N THR A 17 3.81 14.52 -4.03
CA THR A 17 2.65 13.65 -4.27
C THR A 17 1.91 13.36 -2.97
N LEU A 18 2.62 12.93 -1.91
CA LEU A 18 2.01 12.62 -0.62
C LEU A 18 1.37 13.86 0.03
N VAL A 19 2.08 15.00 0.03
CA VAL A 19 1.54 16.25 0.61
C VAL A 19 0.29 16.69 -0.12
N ARG A 20 0.29 16.71 -1.45
CA ARG A 20 -0.88 17.11 -2.23
C ARG A 20 -2.04 16.17 -2.04
N PHE A 21 -1.81 14.86 -2.08
CA PHE A 21 -2.84 13.86 -1.82
C PHE A 21 -3.46 14.03 -0.42
N LEU A 22 -2.62 14.12 0.62
CA LEU A 22 -3.10 14.29 2.00
C LEU A 22 -3.84 15.62 2.19
N SER A 23 -3.35 16.71 1.59
CA SER A 23 -4.05 18.01 1.63
C SER A 23 -5.47 17.89 1.07
N ILE A 24 -5.62 17.28 -0.10
CA ILE A 24 -6.93 17.16 -0.77
C ILE A 24 -7.85 16.24 0.06
N ILE A 25 -7.41 15.04 0.43
CA ILE A 25 -8.28 14.10 1.12
C ILE A 25 -8.71 14.60 2.50
N LEU A 26 -7.85 15.31 3.22
CA LEU A 26 -8.16 15.88 4.53
C LEU A 26 -9.08 17.10 4.43
N THR A 27 -8.95 17.91 3.38
CA THR A 27 -9.79 19.09 3.16
C THR A 27 -11.19 18.71 2.63
N GLU A 28 -11.25 17.75 1.68
CA GLU A 28 -12.49 17.38 1.03
C GLU A 28 -13.31 16.33 1.79
N THR A 29 -12.74 15.68 2.80
CA THR A 29 -13.39 14.57 3.52
C THR A 29 -13.17 14.64 5.02
N GLU A 30 -13.95 13.86 5.78
CA GLU A 30 -13.74 13.64 7.23
C GLU A 30 -12.81 12.45 7.55
N THR A 31 -12.03 12.00 6.56
CA THR A 31 -11.12 10.85 6.69
C THR A 31 -10.08 11.07 7.78
N ARG A 32 -9.81 10.02 8.54
CA ARG A 32 -8.67 9.92 9.45
C ARG A 32 -7.57 9.12 8.78
N VAL A 33 -6.33 9.57 8.89
CA VAL A 33 -5.16 8.96 8.26
C VAL A 33 -4.31 8.28 9.31
N LEU A 34 -4.00 7.01 9.09
CA LEU A 34 -3.02 6.27 9.87
C LEU A 34 -1.79 5.99 9.00
N LEU A 35 -0.66 6.60 9.33
CA LEU A 35 0.62 6.35 8.69
C LEU A 35 1.23 5.08 9.31
N ILE A 36 1.57 4.09 8.48
CA ILE A 36 2.06 2.77 8.93
C ILE A 36 3.47 2.55 8.37
N PRO A 37 4.52 2.89 9.13
CA PRO A 37 5.90 2.66 8.71
C PRO A 37 6.22 1.16 8.69
N HIS A 38 6.82 0.67 7.61
CA HIS A 38 7.25 -0.72 7.43
C HIS A 38 8.77 -0.88 7.50
N VAL A 39 9.51 0.14 7.10
CA VAL A 39 10.98 0.17 7.17
C VAL A 39 11.40 1.24 8.16
N MET A 40 11.95 0.78 9.27
CA MET A 40 12.43 1.63 10.37
C MET A 40 13.95 1.66 10.37
N SER A 41 14.52 2.35 9.38
CA SER A 41 15.97 2.55 9.31
C SER A 41 16.44 3.59 10.32
N PRO A 42 17.73 3.53 10.77
CA PRO A 42 18.30 4.54 11.65
C PRO A 42 18.10 5.97 11.13
N ARG A 43 18.07 6.95 12.05
CA ARG A 43 17.96 8.37 11.67
C ARG A 43 19.08 8.76 10.71
N GLY A 44 18.71 9.42 9.60
CA GLY A 44 19.64 9.82 8.54
C GLY A 44 19.79 8.83 7.39
N ALA A 45 19.22 7.63 7.49
CA ALA A 45 19.13 6.73 6.35
C ALA A 45 18.16 7.28 5.29
N SER A 46 18.47 7.05 4.02
CA SER A 46 17.69 7.58 2.89
C SER A 46 16.28 6.97 2.77
N GLU A 47 16.04 5.81 3.38
CA GLU A 47 14.80 5.05 3.23
C GLU A 47 14.21 4.66 4.58
N SER A 48 13.76 5.65 5.37
CA SER A 48 13.04 5.40 6.61
C SER A 48 11.59 5.83 6.50
N ASP A 49 10.68 4.86 6.54
CA ASP A 49 9.24 5.13 6.51
C ASP A 49 8.79 5.87 7.77
N LEU A 50 9.45 5.59 8.91
CA LEU A 50 9.15 6.29 10.16
C LEU A 50 9.48 7.79 10.08
N GLN A 51 10.67 8.15 9.56
CA GLN A 51 11.04 9.55 9.42
C GLN A 51 10.14 10.30 8.43
N MET A 52 9.69 9.61 7.35
CA MET A 52 8.71 10.18 6.43
C MET A 52 7.36 10.38 7.11
N SER A 53 6.93 9.44 7.92
CA SER A 53 5.67 9.53 8.66
C SER A 53 5.70 10.64 9.72
N GLU A 54 6.81 10.79 10.44
CA GLU A 54 7.02 11.88 11.40
C GLU A 54 6.96 13.24 10.70
N TRP A 55 7.67 13.37 9.57
CA TRP A 55 7.68 14.59 8.78
C TRP A 55 6.29 14.93 8.22
N LEU A 56 5.55 13.97 7.64
CA LEU A 56 4.19 14.19 7.17
C LEU A 56 3.25 14.60 8.29
N LYS A 57 3.34 13.98 9.46
CA LYS A 57 2.51 14.35 10.61
C LYS A 57 2.79 15.78 11.09
N GLU A 58 4.05 16.23 11.05
CA GLU A 58 4.43 17.58 11.40
C GLU A 58 3.92 18.60 10.37
N GLU A 59 4.03 18.30 9.08
CA GLU A 59 3.55 19.14 7.97
C GLU A 59 2.06 19.47 8.10
N PHE A 60 1.27 18.53 8.60
CA PHE A 60 -0.16 18.65 8.80
C PHE A 60 -0.56 18.93 10.26
N SER A 61 0.40 19.27 11.13
CA SER A 61 0.10 19.71 12.50
C SER A 61 -0.61 21.06 12.47
N GLY A 62 -1.64 21.22 13.26
CA GLY A 62 -2.43 22.45 13.30
C GLY A 62 -3.83 22.24 12.72
N GLU A 63 -4.06 22.53 11.44
CA GLU A 63 -5.40 22.47 10.83
C GLU A 63 -6.06 21.08 10.92
N PHE A 64 -5.24 20.02 10.78
CA PHE A 64 -5.70 18.62 10.81
C PHE A 64 -5.21 17.84 12.02
N GLU A 65 -4.92 18.55 13.14
CA GLU A 65 -4.45 17.91 14.38
C GLU A 65 -5.44 16.84 14.85
N GLY A 66 -4.90 15.67 15.21
CA GLY A 66 -5.69 14.51 15.63
C GLY A 66 -6.29 13.67 14.52
N ARG A 67 -6.32 14.15 13.28
CA ARG A 67 -6.77 13.36 12.11
C ARG A 67 -5.66 12.53 11.46
N ILE A 68 -4.38 12.87 11.70
CA ILE A 68 -3.22 12.10 11.23
C ILE A 68 -2.53 11.47 12.44
N LYS A 69 -2.36 10.16 12.41
CA LYS A 69 -1.63 9.41 13.45
C LYS A 69 -0.59 8.49 12.81
N ILE A 70 0.41 8.12 13.59
CA ILE A 70 1.39 7.09 13.23
C ILE A 70 1.06 5.85 14.06
N SER A 71 1.08 4.66 13.44
CA SER A 71 0.91 3.40 14.15
C SER A 71 2.06 3.18 15.14
N PRO A 72 1.86 2.39 16.21
CA PRO A 72 2.96 1.88 17.01
C PRO A 72 4.03 1.23 16.13
N THR A 73 5.29 1.34 16.52
CA THR A 73 6.45 0.85 15.75
C THR A 73 7.01 -0.47 16.25
N ASP A 74 6.46 -0.99 17.32
CA ASP A 74 6.81 -2.25 17.97
C ASP A 74 5.86 -3.41 17.63
N LEU A 75 4.94 -3.18 16.68
CA LEU A 75 4.01 -4.20 16.19
C LEU A 75 4.76 -5.24 15.34
N ASP A 76 4.41 -6.52 15.54
CA ASP A 76 4.86 -7.59 14.66
C ASP A 76 4.10 -7.58 13.31
N GLN A 77 4.52 -8.44 12.38
CA GLN A 77 3.93 -8.53 11.04
C GLN A 77 2.46 -8.93 11.04
N CYS A 78 2.00 -9.73 12.02
CA CYS A 78 0.62 -10.16 12.14
C CYS A 78 -0.25 -9.03 12.68
N GLU A 79 0.26 -8.31 13.67
CA GLU A 79 -0.38 -7.14 14.28
C GLU A 79 -0.52 -6.00 13.26
N VAL A 80 0.54 -5.70 12.50
CA VAL A 80 0.48 -4.71 11.41
C VAL A 80 -0.56 -5.11 10.35
N LYS A 81 -0.59 -6.39 9.97
CA LYS A 81 -1.59 -6.89 9.02
C LYS A 81 -3.01 -6.76 9.58
N TRP A 82 -3.19 -7.04 10.87
CA TRP A 82 -4.48 -6.85 11.54
C TRP A 82 -4.89 -5.37 11.55
N VAL A 83 -3.98 -4.45 11.87
CA VAL A 83 -4.25 -3.00 11.79
C VAL A 83 -4.69 -2.62 10.38
N ILE A 84 -3.96 -3.03 9.34
CA ILE A 84 -4.30 -2.75 7.94
C ILE A 84 -5.68 -3.31 7.58
N SER A 85 -6.03 -4.51 8.06
CA SER A 85 -7.31 -5.17 7.75
C SER A 85 -8.55 -4.41 8.25
N ASN A 86 -8.37 -3.44 9.15
CA ASN A 86 -9.43 -2.60 9.68
C ASN A 86 -9.54 -1.23 8.98
N MET A 87 -8.81 -1.01 7.90
CA MET A 87 -8.87 0.23 7.13
C MET A 87 -9.99 0.18 6.08
N ASP A 88 -10.60 1.33 5.82
CA ASP A 88 -11.62 1.46 4.76
C ASP A 88 -10.99 1.48 3.38
N TRP A 89 -9.76 1.98 3.27
CA TRP A 89 -8.95 2.05 2.07
C TRP A 89 -7.46 2.16 2.46
N PHE A 90 -6.59 1.66 1.62
CA PHE A 90 -5.15 1.67 1.85
C PHE A 90 -4.39 2.23 0.64
N CYS A 91 -3.39 3.05 0.90
CA CYS A 91 -2.41 3.46 -0.11
C CYS A 91 -1.00 3.12 0.39
N GLY A 92 -0.23 2.43 -0.43
CA GLY A 92 1.12 2.03 -0.04
C GLY A 92 2.13 2.06 -1.18
N THR A 93 3.41 2.15 -0.82
CA THR A 93 4.54 2.02 -1.75
C THR A 93 5.31 0.73 -1.47
N ARG A 94 5.24 0.23 -0.23
CA ARG A 94 5.89 -1.02 0.16
C ARG A 94 5.01 -2.22 -0.25
N MET A 95 5.56 -3.09 -1.10
CA MET A 95 4.83 -4.24 -1.64
C MET A 95 4.21 -5.14 -0.56
N HIS A 96 4.93 -5.44 0.53
CA HIS A 96 4.39 -6.28 1.59
C HIS A 96 3.20 -5.63 2.34
N ALA A 97 3.19 -4.30 2.48
CA ALA A 97 2.06 -3.56 3.04
C ALA A 97 0.83 -3.64 2.13
N THR A 98 1.02 -3.47 0.82
CA THR A 98 -0.07 -3.58 -0.15
C THR A 98 -0.61 -5.00 -0.25
N ILE A 99 0.26 -6.03 -0.16
CA ILE A 99 -0.16 -7.44 -0.08
C ILE A 99 -0.98 -7.69 1.20
N ALA A 100 -0.57 -7.13 2.34
CA ALA A 100 -1.34 -7.25 3.58
C ALA A 100 -2.75 -6.68 3.43
N ALA A 101 -2.89 -5.50 2.80
CA ALA A 101 -4.17 -4.86 2.53
C ALA A 101 -5.03 -5.67 1.54
N LEU A 102 -4.51 -5.99 0.37
CA LEU A 102 -5.21 -6.78 -0.65
C LEU A 102 -5.68 -8.11 -0.08
N SER A 103 -4.80 -8.88 0.58
CA SER A 103 -5.12 -10.22 1.12
C SER A 103 -6.17 -10.23 2.23
N THR A 104 -6.46 -9.07 2.82
CA THR A 104 -7.51 -8.86 3.83
C THR A 104 -8.73 -8.14 3.29
N ASN A 105 -8.86 -8.05 1.96
CA ASN A 105 -10.00 -7.42 1.27
C ASN A 105 -10.14 -5.92 1.56
N VAL A 106 -9.02 -5.23 1.75
CA VAL A 106 -8.99 -3.77 1.86
C VAL A 106 -8.73 -3.19 0.48
N PRO A 107 -9.61 -2.32 -0.05
CA PRO A 107 -9.38 -1.61 -1.31
C PRO A 107 -8.05 -0.87 -1.26
N THR A 108 -7.19 -1.11 -2.24
CA THR A 108 -5.80 -0.68 -2.15
C THR A 108 -5.35 -0.01 -3.44
N ALA A 109 -4.75 1.17 -3.32
CA ALA A 109 -3.97 1.79 -4.37
C ALA A 109 -2.47 1.72 -4.04
N THR A 110 -1.61 1.82 -5.04
CA THR A 110 -0.16 1.82 -4.84
C THR A 110 0.54 2.84 -5.73
N ILE A 111 1.53 3.52 -5.14
CA ILE A 111 2.56 4.24 -5.90
C ILE A 111 3.73 3.27 -6.04
N ALA A 112 3.78 2.52 -7.14
CA ALA A 112 4.71 1.44 -7.31
C ALA A 112 5.57 1.60 -8.58
N TYR A 113 6.83 1.25 -8.45
CA TYR A 113 7.83 1.34 -9.50
C TYR A 113 8.51 -0.01 -9.81
N SER A 114 7.98 -1.10 -9.29
CA SER A 114 8.50 -2.44 -9.54
C SER A 114 7.48 -3.33 -10.25
N ASP A 115 7.92 -4.09 -11.23
CA ASP A 115 7.08 -5.03 -11.98
C ASP A 115 6.44 -6.09 -11.07
N LYS A 116 7.12 -6.44 -9.97
CA LYS A 116 6.57 -7.35 -8.94
C LYS A 116 5.31 -6.80 -8.29
N ALA A 117 5.29 -5.51 -7.95
CA ALA A 117 4.13 -4.89 -7.35
C ALA A 117 2.97 -4.83 -8.36
N ILE A 118 3.26 -4.49 -9.62
CA ILE A 118 2.28 -4.48 -10.70
C ILE A 118 1.63 -5.87 -10.84
N GLY A 119 2.43 -6.95 -10.95
CA GLY A 119 1.93 -8.31 -11.08
C GLY A 119 1.05 -8.77 -9.90
N VAL A 120 1.33 -8.33 -8.68
CA VAL A 120 0.47 -8.61 -7.52
C VAL A 120 -0.91 -7.96 -7.69
N PHE A 121 -0.95 -6.68 -8.10
CA PHE A 121 -2.20 -5.97 -8.32
C PHE A 121 -3.00 -6.56 -9.46
N GLU A 122 -2.37 -6.89 -10.58
CA GLU A 122 -3.01 -7.58 -11.71
C GLU A 122 -3.61 -8.92 -11.29
N THR A 123 -2.88 -9.72 -10.50
CA THR A 123 -3.37 -11.02 -9.99
C THR A 123 -4.63 -10.87 -9.13
N CYS A 124 -4.77 -9.74 -8.44
CA CYS A 124 -5.94 -9.41 -7.63
C CYS A 124 -7.03 -8.63 -8.40
N GLY A 125 -6.89 -8.49 -9.73
CA GLY A 125 -7.84 -7.70 -10.55
C GLY A 125 -7.80 -6.20 -10.26
N GLN A 126 -6.71 -5.70 -9.65
CA GLN A 126 -6.53 -4.31 -9.22
C GLN A 126 -5.44 -3.58 -10.01
N GLY A 127 -5.13 -4.01 -11.23
CA GLY A 127 -4.11 -3.40 -12.09
C GLY A 127 -4.34 -1.91 -12.36
N GLY A 128 -5.59 -1.45 -12.38
CA GLY A 128 -5.96 -0.04 -12.52
C GLY A 128 -5.64 0.84 -11.31
N GLU A 129 -5.29 0.26 -10.17
CA GLU A 129 -4.99 0.96 -8.92
C GLU A 129 -3.46 1.13 -8.70
N VAL A 130 -2.65 0.95 -9.77
CA VAL A 130 -1.19 1.08 -9.75
C VAL A 130 -0.78 2.38 -10.44
N PHE A 131 -0.10 3.26 -9.71
CA PHE A 131 0.39 4.55 -10.19
C PHE A 131 1.92 4.53 -10.22
N ASP A 132 2.52 4.46 -11.42
CA ASP A 132 3.98 4.41 -11.58
C ASP A 132 4.58 5.82 -11.65
N PRO A 133 5.36 6.25 -10.65
CA PRO A 133 5.95 7.58 -10.58
C PRO A 133 7.07 7.80 -11.62
N ARG A 134 7.51 6.75 -12.34
CA ARG A 134 8.47 6.86 -13.45
C ARG A 134 7.80 7.36 -14.73
N SER A 135 6.52 7.09 -14.90
CA SER A 135 5.76 7.43 -16.10
C SER A 135 4.78 8.58 -15.88
N LEU A 136 4.29 8.75 -14.65
CA LEU A 136 3.30 9.75 -14.28
C LEU A 136 3.93 10.93 -13.54
N GLU A 137 3.36 12.11 -13.72
CA GLU A 137 3.64 13.31 -12.94
C GLU A 137 2.80 13.31 -11.64
N VAL A 138 3.03 14.29 -10.77
CA VAL A 138 2.36 14.41 -9.45
C VAL A 138 0.85 14.44 -9.58
N ASP A 139 0.32 15.31 -10.46
CA ASP A 139 -1.12 15.52 -10.55
C ASP A 139 -1.92 14.30 -11.01
N PRO A 140 -1.53 13.58 -12.08
CA PRO A 140 -2.18 12.34 -12.46
C PRO A 140 -2.16 11.27 -11.36
N ILE A 141 -1.09 11.18 -10.56
CA ILE A 141 -1.03 10.24 -9.45
C ILE A 141 -2.04 10.64 -8.37
N VAL A 142 -2.05 11.91 -7.98
CA VAL A 142 -2.97 12.43 -6.95
C VAL A 142 -4.43 12.27 -7.37
N GLU A 143 -4.77 12.59 -8.61
CA GLU A 143 -6.11 12.39 -9.16
C GLU A 143 -6.53 10.92 -9.14
N GLY A 144 -5.63 10.02 -9.55
CA GLY A 144 -5.87 8.58 -9.52
C GLY A 144 -6.07 8.04 -8.12
N LEU A 145 -5.26 8.47 -7.14
CA LEU A 145 -5.41 8.09 -5.73
C LEU A 145 -6.75 8.57 -5.16
N MET A 146 -7.17 9.81 -5.48
CA MET A 146 -8.47 10.34 -5.04
C MET A 146 -9.63 9.60 -5.69
N ASP A 147 -9.53 9.24 -6.97
CA ASP A 147 -10.53 8.44 -7.65
C ASP A 147 -10.64 7.03 -7.05
N SER A 148 -9.50 6.36 -6.82
CA SER A 148 -9.43 5.08 -6.10
C SER A 148 -10.12 5.15 -4.73
N TYR A 149 -9.83 6.18 -3.94
CA TYR A 149 -10.47 6.38 -2.64
C TYR A 149 -11.99 6.57 -2.77
N ARG A 150 -12.46 7.35 -3.74
CA ARG A 150 -13.89 7.57 -3.97
C ARG A 150 -14.61 6.29 -4.38
N ARG A 151 -13.99 5.45 -5.21
CA ARG A 151 -14.52 4.16 -5.68
C ARG A 151 -14.25 2.98 -4.76
N ARG A 152 -13.69 3.19 -3.55
CA ARG A 152 -13.24 2.12 -2.65
C ARG A 152 -14.26 1.01 -2.38
N ASN A 153 -15.56 1.35 -2.33
CA ASN A 153 -16.60 0.34 -2.10
C ASN A 153 -16.82 -0.54 -3.34
N GLU A 154 -16.73 0.01 -4.53
CA GLU A 154 -16.77 -0.73 -5.79
C GLU A 154 -15.55 -1.65 -5.92
N ILE A 155 -14.35 -1.10 -5.67
CA ILE A 155 -13.07 -1.83 -5.67
C ILE A 155 -13.12 -3.01 -4.69
N ARG A 156 -13.69 -2.83 -3.49
CA ARG A 156 -13.86 -3.90 -2.51
C ARG A 156 -14.70 -5.06 -3.04
N GLY A 157 -15.76 -4.76 -3.78
CA GLY A 157 -16.60 -5.77 -4.41
C GLY A 157 -15.81 -6.64 -5.39
N GLY A 158 -15.14 -6.02 -6.36
CA GLY A 158 -14.30 -6.73 -7.34
C GLY A 158 -13.13 -7.49 -6.69
N LEU A 159 -12.50 -6.91 -5.67
CA LEU A 159 -11.42 -7.55 -4.94
C LEU A 159 -11.87 -8.83 -4.23
N THR A 160 -13.08 -8.84 -3.65
CA THR A 160 -13.65 -10.03 -2.98
C THR A 160 -13.71 -11.23 -3.93
N ASP A 161 -14.17 -11.03 -5.16
CA ASP A 161 -14.28 -12.10 -6.15
C ASP A 161 -12.90 -12.56 -6.64
N ALA A 162 -11.99 -11.63 -6.91
CA ALA A 162 -10.63 -11.94 -7.32
C ALA A 162 -9.88 -12.74 -6.24
N LEU A 163 -10.02 -12.37 -4.97
CA LEU A 163 -9.37 -13.07 -3.86
C LEU A 163 -9.87 -14.50 -3.68
N ARG A 164 -11.12 -14.79 -4.00
CA ARG A 164 -11.63 -16.18 -3.99
C ARG A 164 -10.83 -17.03 -4.97
N ALA A 165 -10.70 -16.58 -6.21
CA ALA A 165 -9.94 -17.29 -7.25
C ALA A 165 -8.45 -17.42 -6.91
N VAL A 166 -7.85 -16.39 -6.30
CA VAL A 166 -6.45 -16.43 -5.85
C VAL A 166 -6.24 -17.48 -4.76
N LYS A 167 -7.13 -17.53 -3.76
CA LYS A 167 -7.06 -18.50 -2.66
C LYS A 167 -7.26 -19.93 -3.15
N GLU A 168 -8.21 -20.18 -4.04
CA GLU A 168 -8.44 -21.49 -4.65
C GLU A 168 -7.19 -21.96 -5.43
N ARG A 169 -6.61 -21.10 -6.25
CA ARG A 169 -5.37 -21.42 -6.99
C ARG A 169 -4.21 -21.72 -6.05
N ALA A 170 -4.01 -20.89 -5.01
CA ALA A 170 -2.95 -21.12 -4.02
C ALA A 170 -3.15 -22.43 -3.26
N GLY A 171 -4.39 -22.78 -2.89
CA GLY A 171 -4.73 -24.05 -2.29
C GLY A 171 -4.36 -25.22 -3.18
N SER A 172 -4.80 -25.21 -4.44
CA SER A 172 -4.48 -26.28 -5.42
C SER A 172 -2.97 -26.44 -5.61
N GLN A 173 -2.20 -25.36 -5.67
CA GLN A 173 -0.73 -25.43 -5.75
C GLN A 173 -0.11 -26.08 -4.51
N MET A 174 -0.63 -25.81 -3.32
CA MET A 174 -0.16 -26.46 -2.09
C MET A 174 -0.48 -27.93 -2.05
N ASP A 175 -1.66 -28.33 -2.53
CA ASP A 175 -2.07 -29.74 -2.66
C ASP A 175 -1.17 -30.51 -3.64
N GLU A 176 -0.82 -29.90 -4.78
CA GLU A 176 0.14 -30.47 -5.73
C GLU A 176 1.52 -30.66 -5.11
N ILE A 177 2.02 -29.67 -4.36
CA ILE A 177 3.31 -29.76 -3.66
C ILE A 177 3.27 -30.88 -2.60
N ALA A 178 2.20 -30.98 -1.82
CA ALA A 178 2.03 -32.03 -0.83
C ALA A 178 2.06 -33.43 -1.48
N ALA A 179 1.33 -33.62 -2.58
CA ALA A 179 1.31 -34.88 -3.33
C ALA A 179 2.70 -35.27 -3.87
N ILE A 180 3.48 -34.29 -4.37
CA ILE A 180 4.86 -34.54 -4.82
C ILE A 180 5.73 -34.98 -3.65
N ILE A 181 5.67 -34.32 -2.49
CA ILE A 181 6.44 -34.67 -1.29
C ILE A 181 6.11 -36.09 -0.83
N GLU A 182 4.84 -36.45 -0.75
CA GLU A 182 4.38 -37.79 -0.37
C GLU A 182 4.91 -38.86 -1.34
N SER A 183 4.92 -38.59 -2.64
CA SER A 183 5.44 -39.49 -3.66
C SER A 183 6.95 -39.73 -3.55
N LEU A 184 7.68 -38.73 -3.03
CA LEU A 184 9.14 -38.83 -2.85
C LEU A 184 9.52 -39.46 -1.50
N GLY A 185 8.69 -39.32 -0.47
CA GLY A 185 8.92 -39.87 0.88
C GLY A 185 8.57 -41.35 1.01
N GLY A 186 7.91 -41.95 0.02
CA GLY A 186 7.53 -43.38 -0.01
C GLY A 186 8.59 -44.32 -0.61
N ARG A 187 9.88 -43.89 -0.67
CA ARG A 187 11.00 -44.73 -1.12
C ARG A 187 11.96 -45.04 0.01
#